data_bd705384099379e474abcaa6627ae3f1
#
_entry.id   bd705384099379e474abcaa6627ae3f1
#
_cell.length_a   1.000
_cell.length_b   1.000
_cell.length_c   1.000
_cell.angle_alpha   90.00
_cell.angle_beta   90.00
_cell.angle_gamma   90.00
#
_symmetry.space_group_name_H-M   'P 1'
#
loop_
_entity.id
_entity.type
_entity.pdbx_description
1 polymer ?
#
loop_
_entity_poly.entity_id
_entity_poly.type
_entity_poly.pdbx_seq_one_letter_code
_entity_poly.pdbx_strand_id
1 'polypeptide(L)'
;MRAIKHIHNNKAPHWVGDGFYVKTLFNHLDNEADFNYQHTDPFLLLDYGQPTTFAPNPNHEKESHGIGQHPHKGFETVTIAYAGEISHADSAGGCGIIKEGDVQWMTAGRGIMHEEFH
;
A
#
# COMPACT_ATOMS: atom_id res chain seq x y z
N MET A 1 -30.41 -5.02 11.13
CA MET A 1 -29.01 -4.76 11.59
C MET A 1 -28.11 -5.70 10.82
N ARG A 2 -27.03 -5.22 10.20
CA ARG A 2 -26.06 -6.11 9.52
C ARG A 2 -25.11 -6.69 10.57
N ALA A 3 -24.96 -8.01 10.59
CA ALA A 3 -24.01 -8.69 11.47
C ALA A 3 -22.60 -8.69 10.87
N ILE A 4 -21.58 -8.65 11.74
CA ILE A 4 -20.20 -8.94 11.33
C ILE A 4 -20.12 -10.42 11.01
N LYS A 5 -19.73 -10.77 9.78
CA LYS A 5 -19.56 -12.17 9.37
C LYS A 5 -18.21 -12.73 9.78
N HIS A 6 -17.14 -11.94 9.58
CA HIS A 6 -15.77 -12.37 9.84
C HIS A 6 -14.98 -11.22 10.46
N ILE A 7 -14.07 -11.57 11.35
CA ILE A 7 -12.98 -10.70 11.81
C ILE A 7 -11.70 -11.37 11.35
N HIS A 8 -11.07 -10.78 10.33
CA HIS A 8 -9.84 -11.29 9.75
C HIS A 8 -8.66 -10.43 10.21
N ASN A 9 -7.82 -10.98 11.07
CA ASN A 9 -6.61 -10.34 11.55
C ASN A 9 -5.53 -11.41 11.80
N ASN A 10 -4.45 -11.10 12.49
CA ASN A 10 -3.34 -12.00 12.83
C ASN A 10 -2.33 -12.25 11.70
N LYS A 11 -2.23 -11.36 10.74
CA LYS A 11 -1.14 -11.44 9.77
C LYS A 11 0.15 -10.87 10.40
N ALA A 12 1.25 -11.61 10.23
CA ALA A 12 2.56 -11.12 10.64
C ALA A 12 2.97 -9.94 9.76
N PRO A 13 3.59 -8.90 10.33
CA PRO A 13 4.10 -7.80 9.52
C PRO A 13 5.32 -8.22 8.71
N HIS A 14 5.52 -7.56 7.58
CA HIS A 14 6.66 -7.75 6.69
C HIS A 14 7.06 -6.44 6.02
N TRP A 15 8.26 -6.41 5.48
CA TRP A 15 8.73 -5.27 4.71
C TRP A 15 8.26 -5.34 3.27
N VAL A 16 7.82 -4.19 2.75
CA VAL A 16 7.61 -3.93 1.33
C VAL A 16 8.62 -2.85 0.93
N GLY A 17 9.56 -3.22 0.07
CA GLY A 17 10.77 -2.42 -0.09
C GLY A 17 11.57 -2.36 1.22
N ASP A 18 12.24 -1.26 1.45
CA ASP A 18 12.97 -0.95 2.68
C ASP A 18 12.32 0.18 3.51
N GLY A 19 11.16 0.67 3.06
CA GLY A 19 10.46 1.79 3.66
C GLY A 19 9.13 1.46 4.33
N PHE A 20 8.42 0.43 3.88
CA PHE A 20 7.07 0.17 4.38
C PHE A 20 6.98 -1.14 5.14
N TYR A 21 6.74 -1.05 6.45
CA TYR A 21 6.54 -2.21 7.32
C TYR A 21 5.04 -2.41 7.54
N VAL A 22 4.46 -3.37 6.82
CA VAL A 22 3.02 -3.54 6.70
C VAL A 22 2.52 -4.90 7.16
N LYS A 23 1.22 -4.97 7.46
CA LYS A 23 0.45 -6.21 7.57
C LYS A 23 -0.46 -6.28 6.36
N THR A 24 -0.30 -7.29 5.52
CA THR A 24 -1.28 -7.61 4.49
C THR A 24 -2.49 -8.23 5.16
N LEU A 25 -3.56 -7.44 5.31
CA LEU A 25 -4.77 -7.89 5.99
C LEU A 25 -5.53 -8.93 5.18
N PHE A 26 -5.55 -8.76 3.86
CA PHE A 26 -6.02 -9.78 2.92
C PHE A 26 -5.37 -9.58 1.54
N ASN A 27 -5.37 -10.64 0.74
CA ASN A 27 -5.01 -10.59 -0.66
C ASN A 27 -5.85 -11.58 -1.49
N HIS A 28 -5.84 -11.40 -2.81
CA HIS A 28 -6.64 -12.20 -3.75
C HIS A 28 -6.24 -13.69 -3.81
N LEU A 29 -5.12 -14.08 -3.21
CA LEU A 29 -4.67 -15.47 -3.11
C LEU A 29 -5.13 -16.15 -1.82
N ASP A 30 -5.75 -15.42 -0.89
CA ASP A 30 -6.35 -16.01 0.31
C ASP A 30 -7.43 -17.01 -0.11
N ASN A 31 -7.32 -18.25 0.39
CA ASN A 31 -8.18 -19.36 -0.01
C ASN A 31 -8.80 -20.11 1.19
N GLU A 32 -8.93 -19.43 2.32
CA GLU A 32 -9.60 -19.98 3.49
C GLU A 32 -11.09 -20.24 3.16
N ALA A 33 -11.66 -21.29 3.74
CA ALA A 33 -13.03 -21.71 3.42
C ALA A 33 -14.08 -20.62 3.66
N ASP A 34 -13.88 -19.84 4.71
CA ASP A 34 -14.77 -18.77 5.19
C ASP A 34 -14.22 -17.37 4.94
N PHE A 35 -13.02 -17.25 4.33
CA PHE A 35 -12.44 -15.97 3.90
C PHE A 35 -11.54 -16.15 2.67
N ASN A 36 -11.97 -15.63 1.52
CA ASN A 36 -11.27 -15.69 0.24
C ASN A 36 -11.69 -14.50 -0.66
N TYR A 37 -11.15 -14.44 -1.87
CA TYR A 37 -11.43 -13.35 -2.82
C TYR A 37 -12.92 -13.10 -3.08
N GLN A 38 -13.79 -14.11 -3.03
CA GLN A 38 -15.23 -13.91 -3.21
C GLN A 38 -15.85 -13.03 -2.11
N HIS A 39 -15.20 -12.93 -0.95
CA HIS A 39 -15.64 -12.07 0.15
C HIS A 39 -15.08 -10.64 0.05
N THR A 40 -13.93 -10.46 -0.62
CA THR A 40 -13.24 -9.17 -0.74
C THR A 40 -13.47 -8.48 -2.07
N ASP A 41 -13.96 -9.19 -3.10
CA ASP A 41 -14.22 -8.63 -4.43
C ASP A 41 -15.00 -7.29 -4.35
N PRO A 42 -14.56 -6.23 -5.02
CA PRO A 42 -13.49 -6.14 -6.01
C PRO A 42 -12.09 -5.83 -5.43
N PHE A 43 -11.89 -5.87 -4.13
CA PHE A 43 -10.63 -5.51 -3.51
C PHE A 43 -9.64 -6.69 -3.55
N LEU A 44 -8.50 -6.47 -4.20
CA LEU A 44 -7.49 -7.49 -4.43
C LEU A 44 -6.53 -7.67 -3.25
N LEU A 45 -6.23 -6.58 -2.54
CA LEU A 45 -5.25 -6.55 -1.47
C LEU A 45 -5.49 -5.34 -0.57
N LEU A 46 -5.22 -5.52 0.72
CA LEU A 46 -5.17 -4.43 1.69
C LEU A 46 -3.93 -4.57 2.56
N ASP A 47 -2.99 -3.67 2.39
CA ASP A 47 -1.86 -3.50 3.27
C ASP A 47 -2.11 -2.39 4.29
N TYR A 48 -1.74 -2.64 5.53
CA TYR A 48 -1.83 -1.68 6.63
C TYR A 48 -0.47 -1.45 7.25
N GLY A 49 0.08 -0.26 7.05
CA GLY A 49 1.25 0.24 7.76
C GLY A 49 0.85 0.78 9.13
N GLN A 50 1.31 0.14 10.20
CA GLN A 50 1.08 0.65 11.56
C GLN A 50 1.89 1.93 11.78
N PRO A 51 1.41 2.85 12.62
CA PRO A 51 2.21 4.01 13.04
C PRO A 51 3.57 3.55 13.56
N THR A 52 4.62 4.00 12.92
CA THR A 52 5.99 3.60 13.22
C THR A 52 6.89 4.83 13.14
N THR A 53 7.74 5.02 14.15
CA THR A 53 8.78 6.03 14.07
C THR A 53 10.03 5.39 13.48
N PHE A 54 10.40 5.82 12.30
CA PHE A 54 11.64 5.38 11.65
C PHE A 54 12.83 6.17 12.20
N ALA A 55 13.98 5.50 12.29
CA ALA A 55 15.22 6.18 12.61
C ALA A 55 15.55 7.22 11.50
N PRO A 56 16.14 8.37 11.85
CA PRO A 56 16.60 9.31 10.84
C PRO A 56 17.50 8.64 9.81
N ASN A 57 17.22 8.87 8.52
CA ASN A 57 18.07 8.40 7.45
C ASN A 57 19.24 9.39 7.24
N PRO A 58 20.48 9.06 7.65
CA PRO A 58 21.61 9.98 7.48
C PRO A 58 21.99 10.20 6.01
N ASN A 59 21.50 9.37 5.11
CA ASN A 59 21.77 9.40 3.68
C ASN A 59 20.58 9.90 2.85
N HIS A 60 19.59 10.54 3.46
CA HIS A 60 18.33 10.94 2.80
C HIS A 60 18.51 11.75 1.51
N GLU A 61 19.63 12.44 1.33
CA GLU A 61 19.97 13.16 0.09
C GLU A 61 20.36 12.21 -1.07
N LYS A 62 20.72 10.97 -0.77
CA LYS A 62 21.21 9.98 -1.75
C LYS A 62 20.32 8.74 -1.85
N GLU A 63 19.69 8.38 -0.77
CA GLU A 63 18.93 7.14 -0.63
C GLU A 63 17.62 7.44 0.10
N SER A 64 16.50 7.35 -0.57
CA SER A 64 15.17 7.41 0.03
C SER A 64 14.72 6.00 0.40
N HIS A 65 14.09 5.85 1.58
CA HIS A 65 13.50 4.58 1.97
C HIS A 65 12.09 4.46 1.39
N GLY A 66 11.78 3.33 0.79
CA GLY A 66 10.49 3.13 0.15
C GLY A 66 10.44 1.92 -0.75
N ILE A 67 9.65 2.02 -1.78
CA ILE A 67 9.52 1.03 -2.84
C ILE A 67 9.93 1.69 -4.16
N GLY A 68 11.01 1.20 -4.74
CA GLY A 68 11.45 1.62 -6.08
C GLY A 68 10.44 1.25 -7.15
N GLN A 69 10.72 1.64 -8.38
CA GLN A 69 9.83 1.44 -9.52
C GLN A 69 9.34 0.00 -9.65
N HIS A 70 8.03 -0.17 -9.63
CA HIS A 70 7.36 -1.45 -9.80
C HIS A 70 6.09 -1.28 -10.66
N PRO A 71 5.65 -2.33 -11.38
CA PRO A 71 4.55 -2.26 -12.31
C PRO A 71 3.20 -2.57 -11.69
N HIS A 72 2.16 -1.86 -12.18
CA HIS A 72 0.77 -2.21 -12.01
C HIS A 72 0.05 -2.24 -13.34
N LYS A 73 -0.96 -3.10 -13.49
CA LYS A 73 -1.76 -3.21 -14.71
C LYS A 73 -3.16 -3.73 -14.40
N GLY A 74 -4.16 -3.05 -14.93
CA GLY A 74 -5.55 -3.53 -14.96
C GLY A 74 -6.36 -3.28 -13.68
N PHE A 75 -5.77 -2.64 -12.67
CA PHE A 75 -6.45 -2.29 -11.42
C PHE A 75 -6.06 -0.89 -10.94
N GLU A 76 -6.58 -0.49 -9.83
CA GLU A 76 -6.27 0.79 -9.18
C GLU A 76 -5.54 0.55 -7.87
N THR A 77 -4.63 1.47 -7.54
CA THR A 77 -4.00 1.53 -6.22
C THR A 77 -4.48 2.77 -5.48
N VAL A 78 -4.72 2.62 -4.20
CA VAL A 78 -5.15 3.71 -3.32
C VAL A 78 -4.27 3.73 -2.10
N THR A 79 -3.47 4.78 -1.95
CA THR A 79 -2.62 5.00 -0.77
C THR A 79 -3.24 6.11 0.07
N ILE A 80 -3.49 5.81 1.35
CA ILE A 80 -4.06 6.76 2.31
C ILE A 80 -3.01 7.03 3.38
N ALA A 81 -2.61 8.29 3.52
CA ALA A 81 -1.68 8.71 4.56
C ALA A 81 -2.44 9.09 5.84
N TYR A 82 -2.34 8.26 6.89
CA TYR A 82 -2.94 8.58 8.21
C TYR A 82 -2.01 9.45 9.07
N ALA A 83 -0.70 9.35 8.86
CA ALA A 83 0.31 10.18 9.51
C ALA A 83 1.57 10.19 8.67
N GLY A 84 2.37 11.26 8.76
CA GLY A 84 3.60 11.43 7.99
C GLY A 84 3.36 11.89 6.57
N GLU A 85 4.35 11.68 5.72
CA GLU A 85 4.37 12.09 4.32
C GLU A 85 4.86 10.93 3.46
N ILE A 86 4.28 10.77 2.27
CA ILE A 86 4.73 9.81 1.25
C ILE A 86 4.90 10.55 -0.06
N SER A 87 6.09 10.51 -0.61
CA SER A 87 6.34 10.99 -1.96
C SER A 87 6.08 9.87 -2.96
N HIS A 88 5.55 10.21 -4.12
CA HIS A 88 5.27 9.25 -5.18
C HIS A 88 5.59 9.82 -6.54
N ALA A 89 5.93 8.96 -7.48
CA ALA A 89 6.07 9.29 -8.89
C ALA A 89 5.66 8.11 -9.77
N ASP A 90 5.20 8.39 -10.98
CA ASP A 90 4.80 7.38 -11.94
C ASP A 90 5.29 7.65 -13.36
N SER A 91 5.26 6.62 -14.20
CA SER A 91 5.73 6.69 -15.59
C SER A 91 4.82 7.48 -16.53
N ALA A 92 3.65 7.91 -16.09
CA ALA A 92 2.74 8.77 -16.86
C ALA A 92 2.96 10.26 -16.57
N GLY A 93 3.90 10.60 -15.67
CA GLY A 93 4.23 11.95 -15.27
C GLY A 93 3.48 12.45 -14.04
N GLY A 94 2.74 11.59 -13.36
CA GLY A 94 2.15 11.88 -12.07
C GLY A 94 3.24 11.86 -10.99
N CYS A 95 3.25 12.86 -10.11
CA CYS A 95 4.13 12.89 -8.96
C CYS A 95 3.56 13.83 -7.89
N GLY A 96 3.98 13.62 -6.65
CA GLY A 96 3.56 14.49 -5.56
C GLY A 96 3.98 13.97 -4.19
N ILE A 97 3.50 14.67 -3.17
CA ILE A 97 3.64 14.26 -1.77
C ILE A 97 2.23 14.25 -1.18
N ILE A 98 1.84 13.11 -0.64
CA ILE A 98 0.64 12.99 0.17
C ILE A 98 1.00 13.09 1.64
N LYS A 99 0.18 13.82 2.39
CA LYS A 99 0.33 14.11 3.82
C LYS A 99 -0.83 13.52 4.60
N GLU A 100 -0.79 13.70 5.92
CA GLU A 100 -1.88 13.25 6.79
C GLU A 100 -3.26 13.69 6.28
N GLY A 101 -4.13 12.70 6.03
CA GLY A 101 -5.48 12.88 5.49
C GLY A 101 -5.56 12.88 3.96
N ASP A 102 -4.44 12.91 3.27
CA ASP A 102 -4.43 12.87 1.80
C ASP A 102 -4.54 11.43 1.28
N VAL A 103 -4.96 11.34 0.03
CA VAL A 103 -5.11 10.08 -0.70
C VAL A 103 -4.48 10.22 -2.08
N GLN A 104 -3.66 9.25 -2.45
CA GLN A 104 -3.26 9.04 -3.84
C GLN A 104 -4.13 7.93 -4.43
N TRP A 105 -4.81 8.24 -5.52
CA TRP A 105 -5.58 7.26 -6.29
C TRP A 105 -5.04 7.16 -7.70
N MET A 106 -4.49 6.00 -8.05
CA MET A 106 -3.84 5.78 -9.35
C MET A 106 -4.54 4.67 -10.12
N THR A 107 -4.99 4.98 -11.33
CA THR A 107 -5.55 4.00 -12.28
C THR A 107 -4.44 3.48 -13.18
N ALA A 108 -4.06 2.21 -13.02
CA ALA A 108 -2.96 1.62 -13.78
C ALA A 108 -3.28 1.37 -15.27
N GLY A 109 -4.55 1.15 -15.60
CA GLY A 109 -4.99 0.98 -16.99
C GLY A 109 -4.21 -0.12 -17.72
N ARG A 110 -3.58 0.22 -18.84
CA ARG A 110 -2.78 -0.71 -19.66
C ARG A 110 -1.41 -1.03 -19.10
N GLY A 111 -1.04 -0.39 -18.03
CA GLY A 111 0.22 -0.58 -17.31
C GLY A 111 0.88 0.75 -16.97
N ILE A 112 1.39 0.84 -15.76
CA ILE A 112 2.11 1.98 -15.22
C ILE A 112 3.21 1.47 -14.30
N MET A 113 4.34 2.14 -14.31
CA MET A 113 5.39 1.97 -13.30
C MET A 113 5.22 3.07 -12.28
N HIS A 114 5.29 2.74 -10.99
CA HIS A 114 5.35 3.78 -9.96
C HIS A 114 6.31 3.44 -8.84
N GLU A 115 6.59 4.43 -8.02
CA GLU A 115 7.48 4.35 -6.86
C GLU A 115 6.91 5.20 -5.72
N GLU A 116 7.21 4.80 -4.50
CA GLU A 116 6.74 5.46 -3.28
C GLU A 116 7.88 5.49 -2.25
N PHE A 117 8.08 6.66 -1.61
CA PHE A 117 9.15 6.90 -0.63
C PHE A 117 8.65 7.72 0.56
N HIS A 118 9.33 7.61 1.69
CA HIS A 118 9.08 8.45 2.88
C HIS A 118 10.38 8.94 3.52
#